data_f51115d0f1c010955f275d6e8fb1449e
#
_entry.id   f51115d0f1c010955f275d6e8fb1449e
#
_cell.length_a   1.000
_cell.length_b   1.000
_cell.length_c   1.000
_cell.angle_alpha   90.00
_cell.angle_beta   90.00
_cell.angle_gamma   90.00
#
_symmetry.space_group_name_H-M   'P 1'
#
loop_
_entity.id
_entity.type
_entity.pdbx_description
1 polymer ?
#
loop_
_entity_poly.entity_id
_entity_poly.type
_entity_poly.pdbx_seq_one_letter_code
_entity_poly.pdbx_strand_id
1 'polypeptide(L)'
;GYRLLLCNSDESLKREKELIDDLLSYKIAALLIVPVDGDEGSNKEYLDHIRSTGTPVVCVDREIEGIHCDGVYIDNYTACYEVTKDVLTRGYRNIAYMADPPIYRPGCDRLRGFRDACKEFGVTVPQENIFLAPIEDTKSLNAFLHDVARRDVPPKAIINFVRGWDYTMLQALHSAGLRVPEDVYLTGLDDDNTLPNFGYSMQYLPSVIDFSEAAAKLLIERVEAGNALPEPERRIFTTHMKPIFERKVTLPKPDAAPTEADEKEK
;
A
#
# COMPACT_ATOMS: atom_id res chain seq x y z
N GLY A 1 -29.11 -13.17 7.85
CA GLY A 1 -27.71 -12.90 8.07
C GLY A 1 -26.84 -14.08 7.65
N TYR A 2 -25.60 -13.80 7.32
CA TYR A 2 -24.62 -14.79 6.88
C TYR A 2 -23.66 -15.14 8.03
N ARG A 3 -23.05 -16.30 7.97
CA ARG A 3 -21.93 -16.68 8.82
C ARG A 3 -20.64 -16.49 8.05
N LEU A 4 -19.60 -15.99 8.72
CA LEU A 4 -18.27 -15.81 8.14
C LEU A 4 -17.38 -17.01 8.52
N LEU A 5 -16.74 -17.60 7.53
CA LEU A 5 -15.61 -18.53 7.69
C LEU A 5 -14.36 -17.80 7.24
N LEU A 6 -13.37 -17.65 8.12
CA LEU A 6 -12.13 -16.97 7.84
C LEU A 6 -11.00 -17.99 7.70
N CYS A 7 -10.27 -17.92 6.59
CA CYS A 7 -9.11 -18.74 6.30
C CYS A 7 -7.91 -17.87 5.95
N ASN A 8 -6.68 -18.39 6.17
CA ASN A 8 -5.44 -17.75 5.79
C ASN A 8 -4.56 -18.73 5.00
N SER A 9 -4.22 -18.36 3.77
CA SER A 9 -3.38 -19.14 2.88
C SER A 9 -1.89 -18.96 3.13
N ASP A 10 -1.48 -17.97 3.92
CA ASP A 10 -0.07 -17.58 4.16
C ASP A 10 0.71 -17.40 2.83
N GLU A 11 0.09 -16.76 1.84
CA GLU A 11 0.66 -16.48 0.51
C GLU A 11 1.02 -17.75 -0.30
N SER A 12 0.45 -18.90 0.02
CA SER A 12 0.69 -20.15 -0.67
C SER A 12 -0.43 -20.47 -1.65
N LEU A 13 -0.13 -20.53 -2.95
CA LEU A 13 -1.08 -20.92 -4.01
C LEU A 13 -1.73 -22.30 -3.76
N LYS A 14 -0.92 -23.25 -3.30
CA LYS A 14 -1.40 -24.60 -3.00
C LYS A 14 -2.39 -24.56 -1.82
N ARG A 15 -2.01 -23.88 -0.73
CA ARG A 15 -2.85 -23.78 0.46
C ARG A 15 -4.12 -22.98 0.19
N GLU A 16 -4.03 -21.91 -0.62
CA GLU A 16 -5.20 -21.16 -1.05
C GLU A 16 -6.21 -22.08 -1.72
N LYS A 17 -5.78 -22.89 -2.68
CA LYS A 17 -6.64 -23.85 -3.37
C LYS A 17 -7.24 -24.89 -2.41
N GLU A 18 -6.44 -25.49 -1.53
CA GLU A 18 -6.91 -26.46 -0.54
C GLU A 18 -7.98 -25.87 0.37
N LEU A 19 -7.78 -24.63 0.86
CA LEU A 19 -8.76 -23.93 1.70
C LEU A 19 -10.03 -23.59 0.94
N ILE A 20 -9.94 -23.22 -0.33
CA ILE A 20 -11.12 -22.97 -1.17
C ILE A 20 -11.91 -24.28 -1.38
N ASP A 21 -11.22 -25.41 -1.65
CA ASP A 21 -11.87 -26.73 -1.77
C ASP A 21 -12.62 -27.10 -0.49
N ASP A 22 -12.01 -26.88 0.69
CA ASP A 22 -12.64 -27.10 1.97
C ASP A 22 -13.89 -26.23 2.15
N LEU A 23 -13.79 -24.91 1.87
CA LEU A 23 -14.92 -23.99 1.97
C LEU A 23 -16.07 -24.39 1.05
N LEU A 24 -15.78 -24.79 -0.19
CA LEU A 24 -16.79 -25.28 -1.14
C LEU A 24 -17.48 -26.55 -0.63
N SER A 25 -16.75 -27.43 0.08
CA SER A 25 -17.36 -28.62 0.71
C SER A 25 -18.41 -28.28 1.76
N TYR A 26 -18.28 -27.12 2.43
CA TYR A 26 -19.29 -26.57 3.34
C TYR A 26 -20.44 -25.87 2.63
N LYS A 27 -20.48 -25.87 1.29
CA LYS A 27 -21.51 -25.20 0.47
C LYS A 27 -21.64 -23.72 0.83
N ILE A 28 -20.52 -23.00 0.83
CA ILE A 28 -20.52 -21.55 1.04
C ILE A 28 -21.43 -20.85 0.03
N ALA A 29 -22.06 -19.77 0.45
CA ALA A 29 -22.90 -18.96 -0.43
C ALA A 29 -22.11 -18.09 -1.41
N ALA A 30 -20.89 -17.70 -1.03
CA ALA A 30 -20.00 -16.88 -1.85
C ALA A 30 -18.57 -16.89 -1.27
N LEU A 31 -17.59 -16.48 -2.07
CA LEU A 31 -16.19 -16.36 -1.71
C LEU A 31 -15.73 -14.90 -1.83
N LEU A 32 -15.20 -14.34 -0.75
CA LEU A 32 -14.43 -13.09 -0.75
C LEU A 32 -12.97 -13.45 -0.55
N ILE A 33 -12.08 -12.99 -1.43
CA ILE A 33 -10.69 -13.43 -1.44
C ILE A 33 -9.72 -12.29 -1.73
N VAL A 34 -8.62 -12.24 -0.99
CA VAL A 34 -7.39 -11.57 -1.42
C VAL A 34 -6.54 -12.64 -2.10
N PRO A 35 -6.51 -12.70 -3.43
CA PRO A 35 -5.89 -13.82 -4.12
C PRO A 35 -4.37 -13.79 -4.03
N VAL A 36 -3.76 -14.95 -3.98
CA VAL A 36 -2.31 -15.09 -4.19
C VAL A 36 -2.02 -14.91 -5.67
N ASP A 37 -1.17 -13.93 -5.99
CA ASP A 37 -0.76 -13.60 -7.36
C ASP A 37 0.70 -13.12 -7.34
N GLY A 38 1.65 -13.98 -7.66
CA GLY A 38 3.08 -13.71 -7.57
C GLY A 38 3.86 -14.42 -8.67
N ASP A 39 5.17 -14.53 -8.48
CA ASP A 39 6.10 -15.15 -9.46
C ASP A 39 5.75 -16.58 -9.81
N GLU A 40 5.12 -17.32 -8.90
CA GLU A 40 4.64 -18.69 -9.13
C GLU A 40 3.29 -18.75 -9.86
N GLY A 41 2.69 -17.59 -10.17
CA GLY A 41 1.39 -17.46 -10.82
C GLY A 41 0.24 -17.22 -9.86
N SER A 42 -0.97 -17.61 -10.25
CA SER A 42 -2.20 -17.41 -9.48
C SER A 42 -3.19 -18.57 -9.69
N ASN A 43 -4.21 -18.65 -8.85
CA ASN A 43 -5.32 -19.58 -9.00
C ASN A 43 -6.45 -19.02 -9.90
N LYS A 44 -6.13 -18.17 -10.88
CA LYS A 44 -7.07 -17.46 -11.74
C LYS A 44 -8.11 -18.37 -12.38
N GLU A 45 -7.65 -19.40 -13.12
CA GLU A 45 -8.55 -20.32 -13.83
C GLU A 45 -9.46 -21.06 -12.87
N TYR A 46 -8.96 -21.35 -11.66
CA TYR A 46 -9.74 -22.02 -10.64
C TYR A 46 -10.83 -21.11 -10.07
N LEU A 47 -10.52 -19.85 -9.79
CA LEU A 47 -11.48 -18.84 -9.33
C LEU A 47 -12.55 -18.55 -10.39
N ASP A 48 -12.14 -18.41 -11.65
CA ASP A 48 -13.05 -18.25 -12.81
C ASP A 48 -13.98 -19.47 -12.96
N HIS A 49 -13.44 -20.67 -12.76
CA HIS A 49 -14.23 -21.90 -12.77
C HIS A 49 -15.30 -21.91 -11.65
N ILE A 50 -14.92 -21.59 -10.42
CA ILE A 50 -15.84 -21.51 -9.27
C ILE A 50 -17.00 -20.56 -9.58
N ARG A 51 -16.68 -19.35 -10.09
CA ARG A 51 -17.70 -18.40 -10.49
C ARG A 51 -18.62 -18.96 -11.58
N SER A 52 -18.06 -19.64 -12.59
CA SER A 52 -18.84 -20.25 -13.69
C SER A 52 -19.80 -21.32 -13.23
N THR A 53 -19.54 -21.96 -12.09
CA THR A 53 -20.47 -22.94 -11.46
C THR A 53 -21.59 -22.31 -10.66
N GLY A 54 -21.65 -20.97 -10.60
CA GLY A 54 -22.70 -20.20 -9.94
C GLY A 54 -22.36 -19.74 -8.52
N THR A 55 -21.14 -20.00 -8.00
CA THR A 55 -20.69 -19.47 -6.73
C THR A 55 -20.08 -18.07 -6.93
N PRO A 56 -20.66 -17.00 -6.38
CA PRO A 56 -20.10 -15.67 -6.48
C PRO A 56 -18.68 -15.61 -5.91
N VAL A 57 -17.76 -14.97 -6.64
CA VAL A 57 -16.38 -14.71 -6.20
C VAL A 57 -16.10 -13.22 -6.34
N VAL A 58 -15.66 -12.59 -5.26
CA VAL A 58 -15.21 -11.20 -5.24
C VAL A 58 -13.76 -11.15 -4.79
N CYS A 59 -12.87 -10.70 -5.69
CA CYS A 59 -11.48 -10.43 -5.38
C CYS A 59 -11.34 -9.06 -4.73
N VAL A 60 -10.48 -8.94 -3.73
CA VAL A 60 -10.21 -7.67 -3.04
C VAL A 60 -8.72 -7.40 -2.97
N ASP A 61 -8.35 -6.11 -2.94
CA ASP A 61 -6.99 -5.61 -2.81
C ASP A 61 -6.06 -5.98 -3.99
N ARG A 62 -5.93 -7.25 -4.32
CA ARG A 62 -5.07 -7.76 -5.40
C ARG A 62 -5.90 -8.11 -6.63
N GLU A 63 -5.58 -7.45 -7.74
CA GLU A 63 -6.19 -7.74 -9.03
C GLU A 63 -5.33 -8.73 -9.81
N ILE A 64 -5.91 -9.85 -10.20
CA ILE A 64 -5.28 -10.80 -11.14
C ILE A 64 -5.62 -10.36 -12.56
N GLU A 65 -4.62 -10.26 -13.42
CA GLU A 65 -4.82 -9.85 -14.80
C GLU A 65 -5.70 -10.86 -15.58
N GLY A 66 -6.74 -10.32 -16.22
CA GLY A 66 -7.67 -11.10 -17.02
C GLY A 66 -8.60 -12.04 -16.23
N ILE A 67 -8.75 -11.84 -14.91
CA ILE A 67 -9.73 -12.60 -14.13
C ILE A 67 -11.15 -12.19 -14.50
N HIS A 68 -12.07 -13.16 -14.52
CA HIS A 68 -13.50 -12.96 -14.80
C HIS A 68 -14.35 -12.99 -13.53
N CYS A 69 -13.78 -12.61 -12.38
CA CYS A 69 -14.47 -12.44 -11.11
C CYS A 69 -14.75 -10.97 -10.82
N ASP A 70 -15.73 -10.71 -9.96
CA ASP A 70 -15.95 -9.37 -9.43
C ASP A 70 -14.74 -8.91 -8.61
N GLY A 71 -14.49 -7.60 -8.53
CA GLY A 71 -13.36 -7.10 -7.79
C GLY A 71 -13.56 -5.72 -7.16
N VAL A 72 -12.94 -5.54 -6.00
CA VAL A 72 -12.88 -4.24 -5.30
C VAL A 72 -11.42 -3.94 -4.97
N TYR A 73 -10.89 -2.85 -5.52
CA TYR A 73 -9.47 -2.54 -5.51
C TYR A 73 -9.21 -1.10 -5.08
N ILE A 74 -8.00 -0.83 -4.64
CA ILE A 74 -7.50 0.51 -4.34
C ILE A 74 -6.62 0.99 -5.50
N ASP A 75 -6.75 2.26 -5.87
CA ASP A 75 -5.83 2.90 -6.83
C ASP A 75 -4.50 3.21 -6.15
N ASN A 76 -3.67 2.18 -6.01
CA ASN A 76 -2.37 2.26 -5.36
C ASN A 76 -1.38 3.15 -6.11
N TYR A 77 -1.52 3.25 -7.44
CA TYR A 77 -0.67 4.13 -8.25
C TYR A 77 -0.95 5.60 -7.91
N THR A 78 -2.19 6.04 -8.05
CA THR A 78 -2.59 7.43 -7.76
C THR A 78 -2.31 7.79 -6.31
N ALA A 79 -2.61 6.89 -5.38
CA ALA A 79 -2.35 7.10 -3.95
C ALA A 79 -0.87 7.40 -3.68
N CYS A 80 0.03 6.58 -4.20
CA CYS A 80 1.47 6.76 -4.01
C CYS A 80 2.02 7.99 -4.77
N TYR A 81 1.55 8.20 -5.99
CA TYR A 81 1.91 9.36 -6.80
C TYR A 81 1.56 10.67 -6.07
N GLU A 82 0.33 10.80 -5.55
CA GLU A 82 -0.12 12.02 -4.86
C GLU A 82 0.63 12.27 -3.53
N VAL A 83 0.89 11.21 -2.72
CA VAL A 83 1.71 11.34 -1.50
C VAL A 83 3.11 11.84 -1.84
N THR A 84 3.73 11.24 -2.85
CA THR A 84 5.08 11.64 -3.28
C THR A 84 5.09 13.07 -3.82
N LYS A 85 4.08 13.43 -4.62
CA LYS A 85 3.89 14.78 -5.15
C LYS A 85 3.72 15.83 -4.05
N ASP A 86 2.97 15.53 -2.99
CA ASP A 86 2.85 16.43 -1.84
C ASP A 86 4.19 16.69 -1.18
N VAL A 87 4.98 15.64 -0.92
CA VAL A 87 6.34 15.74 -0.36
C VAL A 87 7.23 16.62 -1.23
N LEU A 88 7.22 16.40 -2.55
CA LEU A 88 8.02 17.15 -3.52
C LEU A 88 7.55 18.60 -3.67
N THR A 89 6.23 18.84 -3.61
CA THR A 89 5.64 20.19 -3.65
C THR A 89 6.03 21.01 -2.42
N ARG A 90 6.23 20.37 -1.27
CA ARG A 90 6.77 21.01 -0.05
C ARG A 90 8.24 21.40 -0.16
N GLY A 91 8.92 20.99 -1.24
CA GLY A 91 10.31 21.34 -1.53
C GLY A 91 11.32 20.31 -1.05
N TYR A 92 10.90 19.16 -0.52
CA TYR A 92 11.84 18.08 -0.21
C TYR A 92 12.35 17.43 -1.49
N ARG A 93 13.66 17.20 -1.58
CA ARG A 93 14.33 16.61 -2.73
C ARG A 93 15.16 15.39 -2.34
N ASN A 94 15.87 15.46 -1.19
CA ASN A 94 16.51 14.29 -0.59
C ASN A 94 15.47 13.51 0.23
N ILE A 95 14.88 12.52 -0.41
CA ILE A 95 13.79 11.72 0.15
C ILE A 95 14.16 10.24 0.17
N ALA A 96 13.58 9.49 1.11
CA ALA A 96 13.66 8.02 1.13
C ALA A 96 12.28 7.40 0.91
N TYR A 97 12.28 6.23 0.28
CA TYR A 97 11.09 5.42 0.02
C TYR A 97 11.23 4.06 0.69
N MET A 98 10.19 3.64 1.40
CA MET A 98 10.15 2.37 2.11
C MET A 98 8.85 1.63 1.78
N ALA A 99 8.97 0.39 1.35
CA ALA A 99 7.84 -0.45 0.96
C ALA A 99 8.16 -1.94 1.07
N ASP A 100 7.12 -2.76 0.98
CA ASP A 100 7.28 -4.18 0.69
C ASP A 100 7.92 -4.39 -0.69
N PRO A 101 8.60 -5.53 -0.91
CA PRO A 101 9.05 -5.90 -2.24
C PRO A 101 7.89 -5.86 -3.24
N PRO A 102 8.07 -5.27 -4.45
CA PRO A 102 6.98 -5.11 -5.41
C PRO A 102 6.68 -6.42 -6.16
N ILE A 103 6.34 -7.48 -5.41
CA ILE A 103 5.99 -8.79 -5.94
C ILE A 103 4.54 -8.78 -6.44
N TYR A 104 3.65 -8.14 -5.68
CA TYR A 104 2.24 -8.05 -6.00
C TYR A 104 1.90 -6.72 -6.68
N ARG A 105 0.82 -6.72 -7.47
CA ARG A 105 0.38 -5.54 -8.23
C ARG A 105 0.25 -4.27 -7.39
N PRO A 106 -0.33 -4.26 -6.17
CA PRO A 106 -0.36 -3.06 -5.32
C PRO A 106 1.02 -2.47 -5.08
N GLY A 107 2.04 -3.29 -4.75
CA GLY A 107 3.41 -2.84 -4.54
C GLY A 107 4.07 -2.30 -5.82
N CYS A 108 3.83 -2.97 -6.96
CA CYS A 108 4.32 -2.51 -8.27
C CYS A 108 3.72 -1.14 -8.64
N ASP A 109 2.41 -0.97 -8.44
CA ASP A 109 1.70 0.28 -8.73
C ASP A 109 2.17 1.41 -7.81
N ARG A 110 2.37 1.15 -6.53
CA ARG A 110 2.93 2.13 -5.57
C ARG A 110 4.32 2.59 -5.99
N LEU A 111 5.23 1.66 -6.29
CA LEU A 111 6.61 2.00 -6.71
C LEU A 111 6.61 2.78 -8.03
N ARG A 112 5.71 2.44 -8.97
CA ARG A 112 5.54 3.18 -10.22
C ARG A 112 5.06 4.61 -9.95
N GLY A 113 4.03 4.79 -9.12
CA GLY A 113 3.51 6.11 -8.73
C GLY A 113 4.59 6.99 -8.08
N PHE A 114 5.39 6.40 -7.17
CA PHE A 114 6.54 7.09 -6.58
C PHE A 114 7.55 7.57 -7.64
N ARG A 115 7.96 6.67 -8.54
CA ARG A 115 8.94 7.00 -9.58
C ARG A 115 8.44 8.06 -10.57
N ASP A 116 7.17 7.97 -10.96
CA ASP A 116 6.59 8.91 -11.91
C ASP A 116 6.45 10.31 -11.29
N ALA A 117 6.07 10.42 -10.03
CA ALA A 117 6.07 11.69 -9.31
C ALA A 117 7.50 12.27 -9.19
N CYS A 118 8.49 11.47 -8.82
CA CYS A 118 9.88 11.92 -8.78
C CYS A 118 10.35 12.42 -10.15
N LYS A 119 10.02 11.71 -11.21
CA LYS A 119 10.35 12.08 -12.59
C LYS A 119 9.72 13.42 -13.00
N GLU A 120 8.44 13.64 -12.66
CA GLU A 120 7.74 14.91 -12.95
C GLU A 120 8.42 16.10 -12.30
N PHE A 121 8.95 15.94 -11.09
CA PHE A 121 9.65 16.99 -10.34
C PHE A 121 11.18 17.04 -10.63
N GLY A 122 11.67 16.24 -11.55
CA GLY A 122 13.10 16.18 -11.88
C GLY A 122 13.98 15.66 -10.73
N VAL A 123 13.43 14.87 -9.81
CA VAL A 123 14.13 14.32 -8.64
C VAL A 123 14.62 12.91 -8.95
N THR A 124 15.92 12.70 -8.78
CA THR A 124 16.52 11.36 -8.80
C THR A 124 16.73 10.89 -7.37
N VAL A 125 16.09 9.80 -7.00
CA VAL A 125 16.25 9.19 -5.68
C VAL A 125 17.34 8.12 -5.76
N PRO A 126 18.44 8.26 -5.00
CA PRO A 126 19.51 7.27 -4.97
C PRO A 126 19.02 5.90 -4.51
N GLN A 127 19.60 4.83 -5.00
CA GLN A 127 19.19 3.45 -4.65
C GLN A 127 19.30 3.18 -3.14
N GLU A 128 20.30 3.76 -2.49
CA GLU A 128 20.47 3.67 -1.03
C GLU A 128 19.36 4.36 -0.22
N ASN A 129 18.51 5.17 -0.86
CA ASN A 129 17.34 5.77 -0.24
C ASN A 129 16.05 4.95 -0.51
N ILE A 130 16.15 3.84 -1.22
CA ILE A 130 15.02 2.96 -1.52
C ILE A 130 15.19 1.69 -0.72
N PHE A 131 14.31 1.48 0.26
CA PHE A 131 14.30 0.30 1.12
C PHE A 131 13.07 -0.56 0.80
N LEU A 132 13.33 -1.79 0.35
CA LEU A 132 12.30 -2.77 0.00
C LEU A 132 12.57 -4.04 0.78
N ALA A 133 11.72 -4.35 1.75
CA ALA A 133 11.85 -5.54 2.58
C ALA A 133 10.48 -6.02 3.08
N PRO A 134 10.32 -7.32 3.38
CA PRO A 134 9.10 -7.83 4.01
C PRO A 134 8.90 -7.21 5.40
N ILE A 135 7.64 -7.07 5.82
CA ILE A 135 7.27 -6.46 7.11
C ILE A 135 7.96 -7.13 8.31
N GLU A 136 8.27 -8.41 8.22
CA GLU A 136 8.92 -9.18 9.27
C GLU A 136 10.42 -8.84 9.44
N ASP A 137 11.04 -8.24 8.42
CA ASP A 137 12.49 -7.93 8.44
C ASP A 137 12.79 -6.62 9.17
N THR A 138 12.39 -6.56 10.43
CA THR A 138 12.66 -5.42 11.32
C THR A 138 14.15 -5.19 11.56
N LYS A 139 14.99 -6.23 11.38
CA LYS A 139 16.45 -6.11 11.53
C LYS A 139 17.04 -5.26 10.41
N SER A 140 16.70 -5.56 9.16
CA SER A 140 17.16 -4.76 8.01
C SER A 140 16.57 -3.35 8.04
N LEU A 141 15.31 -3.19 8.47
CA LEU A 141 14.69 -1.91 8.69
C LEU A 141 15.51 -1.04 9.67
N ASN A 142 15.81 -1.57 10.85
CA ASN A 142 16.61 -0.85 11.83
C ASN A 142 18.00 -0.50 11.30
N ALA A 143 18.66 -1.42 10.61
CA ALA A 143 19.97 -1.17 10.01
C ALA A 143 19.91 -0.04 8.98
N PHE A 144 18.91 -0.05 8.10
CA PHE A 144 18.68 1.01 7.12
C PHE A 144 18.44 2.38 7.79
N LEU A 145 17.56 2.47 8.79
CA LEU A 145 17.26 3.73 9.46
C LEU A 145 18.45 4.27 10.26
N HIS A 146 19.24 3.41 10.87
CA HIS A 146 20.49 3.81 11.53
C HIS A 146 21.56 4.27 10.52
N ASP A 147 21.63 3.66 9.34
CA ASP A 147 22.51 4.12 8.26
C ASP A 147 22.06 5.51 7.77
N VAL A 148 20.76 5.65 7.47
CA VAL A 148 20.16 6.93 7.05
C VAL A 148 20.49 8.07 8.02
N ALA A 149 20.36 7.80 9.33
CA ALA A 149 20.59 8.82 10.35
C ALA A 149 22.05 9.25 10.52
N ARG A 150 23.00 8.40 10.09
CA ARG A 150 24.44 8.68 10.20
C ARG A 150 25.05 9.35 8.97
N ARG A 151 24.25 9.54 7.91
CA ARG A 151 24.75 10.18 6.69
C ARG A 151 25.01 11.65 6.93
N ASP A 152 26.01 12.19 6.26
CA ASP A 152 26.33 13.63 6.33
C ASP A 152 25.14 14.50 5.90
N VAL A 153 24.37 14.02 4.93
CA VAL A 153 23.13 14.65 4.46
C VAL A 153 22.00 13.61 4.47
N PRO A 154 21.34 13.42 5.61
CA PRO A 154 20.24 12.45 5.69
C PRO A 154 19.01 12.93 4.89
N PRO A 155 18.17 11.99 4.41
CA PRO A 155 16.88 12.34 3.83
C PRO A 155 16.04 13.20 4.76
N LYS A 156 15.42 14.24 4.21
CA LYS A 156 14.54 15.16 4.94
C LYS A 156 13.09 14.70 5.00
N ALA A 157 12.73 13.75 4.14
CA ALA A 157 11.43 13.09 4.19
C ALA A 157 11.59 11.59 3.94
N ILE A 158 10.78 10.81 4.64
CA ILE A 158 10.65 9.37 4.47
C ILE A 158 9.20 9.07 4.13
N ILE A 159 8.99 8.38 3.02
CA ILE A 159 7.68 7.93 2.55
C ILE A 159 7.57 6.43 2.82
N ASN A 160 6.70 6.05 3.77
CA ASN A 160 6.49 4.66 4.18
C ASN A 160 5.19 4.11 3.60
N PHE A 161 5.29 2.97 2.90
CA PHE A 161 4.15 2.24 2.37
C PHE A 161 3.97 0.85 2.97
N VAL A 162 4.60 0.58 4.11
CA VAL A 162 4.44 -0.67 4.85
C VAL A 162 3.65 -0.42 6.12
N ARG A 163 2.45 -0.95 6.17
CA ARG A 163 1.65 -0.94 7.40
C ARG A 163 2.35 -1.71 8.50
N GLY A 164 2.32 -1.17 9.71
CA GLY A 164 2.89 -1.80 10.90
C GLY A 164 4.35 -1.49 11.17
N TRP A 165 5.06 -0.81 10.27
CA TRP A 165 6.41 -0.32 10.56
C TRP A 165 6.44 1.01 11.32
N ASP A 166 5.33 1.71 11.36
CA ASP A 166 5.26 3.10 11.83
C ASP A 166 5.86 3.28 13.22
N TYR A 167 5.45 2.45 14.19
CA TYR A 167 6.00 2.51 15.54
C TYR A 167 7.48 2.09 15.59
N THR A 168 7.86 1.05 14.86
CA THR A 168 9.26 0.59 14.77
C THR A 168 10.15 1.65 14.14
N MET A 169 9.65 2.33 13.09
CA MET A 169 10.35 3.44 12.44
C MET A 169 10.55 4.62 13.40
N LEU A 170 9.49 5.04 14.10
CA LEU A 170 9.59 6.12 15.08
C LEU A 170 10.61 5.80 16.17
N GLN A 171 10.61 4.58 16.71
CA GLN A 171 11.60 4.13 17.69
C GLN A 171 13.02 4.13 17.11
N ALA A 172 13.21 3.61 15.90
CA ALA A 172 14.52 3.54 15.27
C ALA A 172 15.08 4.93 14.95
N LEU A 173 14.28 5.84 14.40
CA LEU A 173 14.66 7.23 14.15
C LEU A 173 15.02 7.96 15.44
N HIS A 174 14.19 7.82 16.46
CA HIS A 174 14.47 8.42 17.78
C HIS A 174 15.76 7.87 18.40
N SER A 175 15.98 6.54 18.34
CA SER A 175 17.20 5.91 18.83
C SER A 175 18.45 6.34 18.07
N ALA A 176 18.28 6.72 16.81
CA ALA A 176 19.34 7.27 15.97
C ALA A 176 19.55 8.80 16.16
N GLY A 177 18.77 9.43 17.06
CA GLY A 177 18.88 10.85 17.38
C GLY A 177 18.10 11.79 16.46
N LEU A 178 17.24 11.24 15.60
CA LEU A 178 16.39 12.02 14.70
C LEU A 178 14.99 12.20 15.30
N ARG A 179 14.52 13.43 15.30
CA ARG A 179 13.18 13.78 15.78
C ARG A 179 12.20 13.80 14.60
N VAL A 180 11.03 13.27 14.82
CA VAL A 180 9.91 13.32 13.88
C VAL A 180 8.85 14.24 14.48
N PRO A 181 8.41 15.29 13.80
CA PRO A 181 8.74 15.66 12.41
C PRO A 181 9.88 16.67 12.27
N GLU A 182 10.56 17.11 13.33
CA GLU A 182 11.47 18.27 13.29
C GLU A 182 12.70 18.05 12.40
N ASP A 183 13.27 16.85 12.41
CA ASP A 183 14.48 16.52 11.65
C ASP A 183 14.13 15.72 10.38
N VAL A 184 13.07 14.90 10.42
CA VAL A 184 12.58 14.06 9.31
C VAL A 184 11.07 14.15 9.21
N TYR A 185 10.58 14.56 8.03
CA TYR A 185 9.17 14.47 7.70
C TYR A 185 8.81 13.03 7.33
N LEU A 186 8.02 12.38 8.18
CA LEU A 186 7.56 11.01 7.95
C LEU A 186 6.12 11.01 7.45
N THR A 187 5.88 10.34 6.34
CA THR A 187 4.54 10.25 5.72
C THR A 187 4.31 8.87 5.11
N GLY A 188 3.08 8.52 4.87
CA GLY A 188 2.71 7.23 4.31
C GLY A 188 1.24 7.15 3.91
N LEU A 189 0.75 5.95 3.64
CA LEU A 189 -0.60 5.70 3.13
C LEU A 189 -1.59 5.14 4.15
N ASP A 190 -1.23 4.93 5.41
CA ASP A 190 -2.14 4.33 6.38
C ASP A 190 -2.73 5.34 7.36
N ASP A 191 -3.98 5.07 7.75
CA ASP A 191 -4.69 5.79 8.79
C ASP A 191 -4.56 5.00 10.12
N ASP A 192 -3.48 5.23 10.84
CA ASP A 192 -3.40 4.83 12.25
C ASP A 192 -3.65 6.06 13.12
N ASN A 193 -4.86 6.16 13.67
CA ASN A 193 -5.29 7.27 14.54
C ASN A 193 -4.39 7.48 15.78
N THR A 194 -3.44 6.59 16.04
CA THR A 194 -2.50 6.72 17.16
C THR A 194 -1.26 7.54 16.78
N LEU A 195 -0.84 7.51 15.53
CA LEU A 195 0.41 8.10 15.04
C LEU A 195 0.44 9.63 15.00
N PRO A 196 -0.66 10.36 14.77
CA PRO A 196 -0.67 11.83 14.85
C PRO A 196 -0.12 12.38 16.15
N ASN A 197 -0.22 11.63 17.24
CA ASN A 197 0.31 12.04 18.55
C ASN A 197 1.84 12.03 18.61
N PHE A 198 2.51 11.35 17.68
CA PHE A 198 3.95 11.20 17.60
C PHE A 198 4.59 12.03 16.48
N GLY A 199 3.84 12.92 15.83
CA GLY A 199 4.39 13.78 14.77
C GLY A 199 4.48 13.11 13.39
N TYR A 200 3.82 11.97 13.21
CA TYR A 200 3.72 11.30 11.91
C TYR A 200 2.62 11.97 11.07
N SER A 201 2.95 12.36 9.85
CA SER A 201 1.98 12.85 8.88
C SER A 201 1.58 11.72 7.96
N MET A 202 0.40 11.18 8.20
CA MET A 202 -0.15 10.16 7.33
C MET A 202 -1.06 10.79 6.29
N GLN A 203 -1.01 10.21 5.12
CA GLN A 203 -1.93 10.54 4.06
C GLN A 203 -2.88 9.39 3.82
N TYR A 204 -4.11 9.74 3.64
CA TYR A 204 -5.26 8.89 3.69
C TYR A 204 -5.37 7.92 2.52
N LEU A 205 -5.47 6.63 2.81
CA LEU A 205 -6.17 5.67 1.94
C LEU A 205 -7.68 5.75 2.18
N PRO A 206 -8.53 5.33 1.22
CA PRO A 206 -9.94 5.14 1.51
C PRO A 206 -10.07 4.33 2.79
N SER A 207 -11.00 4.74 3.63
CA SER A 207 -11.25 4.04 4.89
C SER A 207 -11.34 2.54 4.61
N VAL A 208 -10.59 1.75 5.36
CA VAL A 208 -10.67 0.29 5.29
C VAL A 208 -12.13 -0.17 5.49
N ILE A 209 -12.90 0.60 6.25
CA ILE A 209 -14.34 0.36 6.48
C ILE A 209 -15.10 0.52 5.16
N ASP A 210 -14.90 1.64 4.43
CA ASP A 210 -15.63 1.90 3.17
C ASP A 210 -15.28 0.86 2.10
N PHE A 211 -14.01 0.48 2.03
CA PHE A 211 -13.53 -0.56 1.12
C PHE A 211 -14.12 -1.93 1.45
N SER A 212 -14.07 -2.33 2.73
CA SER A 212 -14.61 -3.62 3.20
C SER A 212 -16.13 -3.68 3.06
N GLU A 213 -16.82 -2.57 3.35
CA GLU A 213 -18.27 -2.45 3.18
C GLU A 213 -18.68 -2.58 1.72
N ALA A 214 -17.94 -1.96 0.80
CA ALA A 214 -18.18 -2.08 -0.64
C ALA A 214 -17.99 -3.51 -1.14
N ALA A 215 -16.94 -4.20 -0.66
CA ALA A 215 -16.70 -5.59 -1.01
C ALA A 215 -17.81 -6.51 -0.49
N ALA A 216 -18.22 -6.32 0.77
CA ALA A 216 -19.30 -7.10 1.37
C ALA A 216 -20.65 -6.84 0.67
N LYS A 217 -20.97 -5.59 0.33
CA LYS A 217 -22.19 -5.24 -0.41
C LYS A 217 -22.20 -5.90 -1.79
N LEU A 218 -21.11 -5.80 -2.55
CA LEU A 218 -21.01 -6.45 -3.85
C LEU A 218 -21.21 -7.96 -3.75
N LEU A 219 -20.59 -8.60 -2.76
CA LEU A 219 -20.75 -10.04 -2.55
C LEU A 219 -22.20 -10.43 -2.24
N ILE A 220 -22.90 -9.68 -1.37
CA ILE A 220 -24.29 -9.90 -1.03
C ILE A 220 -25.20 -9.71 -2.25
N GLU A 221 -24.99 -8.65 -3.02
CA GLU A 221 -25.70 -8.39 -4.27
C GLU A 221 -25.61 -9.58 -5.24
N ARG A 222 -24.43 -10.20 -5.34
CA ARG A 222 -24.23 -11.39 -6.18
C ARG A 222 -24.92 -12.63 -5.65
N VAL A 223 -24.92 -12.84 -4.33
CA VAL A 223 -25.65 -13.94 -3.71
C VAL A 223 -27.17 -13.79 -3.92
N GLU A 224 -27.70 -12.59 -3.79
CA GLU A 224 -29.12 -12.30 -3.99
C GLU A 224 -29.56 -12.39 -5.46
N ALA A 225 -28.65 -12.16 -6.41
CA ALA A 225 -28.89 -12.35 -7.84
C ALA A 225 -29.07 -13.83 -8.22
N GLY A 226 -28.62 -14.77 -7.36
CA GLY A 226 -28.76 -16.21 -7.59
C GLY A 226 -27.88 -16.74 -8.72
N ASN A 227 -28.31 -17.81 -9.37
CA ASN A 227 -27.50 -18.55 -10.37
C ASN A 227 -27.22 -17.77 -11.66
N ALA A 228 -27.94 -16.69 -11.94
CA ALA A 228 -27.73 -15.83 -13.09
C ALA A 228 -26.78 -14.67 -12.71
N LEU A 229 -25.51 -15.00 -12.42
CA LEU A 229 -24.51 -13.99 -12.09
C LEU A 229 -24.34 -13.01 -13.27
N PRO A 230 -24.49 -11.70 -13.02
CA PRO A 230 -24.24 -10.68 -14.06
C PRO A 230 -22.76 -10.67 -14.47
N GLU A 231 -22.45 -9.90 -15.52
CA GLU A 231 -21.07 -9.64 -15.90
C GLU A 231 -20.25 -9.13 -14.70
N PRO A 232 -18.96 -9.54 -14.60
CA PRO A 232 -18.10 -9.11 -13.51
C PRO A 232 -17.99 -7.59 -13.41
N GLU A 233 -18.02 -7.08 -12.19
CA GLU A 233 -17.87 -5.67 -11.90
C GLU A 233 -16.52 -5.40 -11.23
N ARG A 234 -15.86 -4.32 -11.67
CA ARG A 234 -14.59 -3.86 -11.10
C ARG A 234 -14.80 -2.50 -10.46
N ARG A 235 -14.76 -2.44 -9.13
CA ARG A 235 -14.86 -1.20 -8.36
C ARG A 235 -13.46 -0.76 -7.91
N ILE A 236 -13.08 0.48 -8.27
CA ILE A 236 -11.80 1.07 -7.90
C ILE A 236 -12.04 2.23 -6.95
N PHE A 237 -11.37 2.18 -5.82
CA PHE A 237 -11.37 3.27 -4.85
C PHE A 237 -10.15 4.15 -5.09
N THR A 238 -10.40 5.38 -5.57
CA THR A 238 -9.38 6.40 -5.70
C THR A 238 -9.30 7.21 -4.42
N THR A 239 -8.10 7.41 -3.91
CA THR A 239 -7.84 8.23 -2.73
C THR A 239 -7.85 9.71 -3.08
N HIS A 240 -8.54 10.49 -2.27
CA HIS A 240 -8.29 11.92 -2.18
C HIS A 240 -7.50 12.18 -0.89
N MET A 241 -6.31 12.77 -1.06
CA MET A 241 -5.44 13.08 0.06
C MET A 241 -6.11 14.04 1.02
N LYS A 242 -6.21 13.64 2.30
CA LYS A 242 -6.53 14.56 3.38
C LYS A 242 -5.34 14.57 4.34
N PRO A 243 -4.66 15.71 4.53
CA PRO A 243 -3.64 15.80 5.56
C PRO A 243 -4.30 15.57 6.92
N ILE A 244 -3.78 14.62 7.69
CA ILE A 244 -4.31 14.28 9.03
C ILE A 244 -3.94 15.34 10.07
N PHE A 245 -2.98 16.23 9.79
CA PHE A 245 -2.52 17.22 10.76
C PHE A 245 -3.23 18.56 10.69
N GLU A 246 -4.06 18.83 11.69
CA GLU A 246 -4.47 20.19 12.08
C GLU A 246 -3.49 20.85 13.07
N ARG A 247 -2.48 20.15 13.61
CA ARG A 247 -1.50 20.74 14.53
C ARG A 247 -0.46 21.54 13.75
N LYS A 248 -0.16 22.75 14.27
CA LYS A 248 1.01 23.53 13.86
C LYS A 248 2.28 22.83 14.35
N VAL A 249 2.81 21.92 13.55
CA VAL A 249 4.06 21.22 13.80
C VAL A 249 5.17 21.91 13.01
N THR A 250 6.34 22.06 13.63
CA THR A 250 7.50 22.55 12.89
C THR A 250 8.05 21.40 12.04
N LEU A 251 7.85 21.49 10.73
CA LEU A 251 8.43 20.54 9.78
C LEU A 251 9.91 20.85 9.53
N PRO A 252 10.73 19.85 9.12
CA PRO A 252 12.09 20.08 8.72
C PRO A 252 12.12 21.08 7.56
N LYS A 253 13.15 21.91 7.52
CA LYS A 253 13.31 22.83 6.37
C LYS A 253 13.52 22.00 5.11
N PRO A 254 12.78 22.29 4.03
CA PRO A 254 12.99 21.63 2.75
C PRO A 254 14.42 21.88 2.25
N ASP A 255 14.84 21.09 1.27
CA ASP A 255 16.11 21.27 0.61
C ASP A 255 16.15 22.67 -0.06
N ALA A 256 17.31 23.30 -0.05
CA ALA A 256 17.46 24.56 -0.77
C ALA A 256 17.10 24.35 -2.25
N ALA A 257 16.36 25.29 -2.83
CA ALA A 257 16.14 25.28 -4.27
C ALA A 257 17.50 25.20 -5.00
N PRO A 258 17.62 24.41 -6.07
CA PRO A 258 18.85 24.38 -6.86
C PRO A 258 19.20 25.82 -7.28
N THR A 259 20.42 26.21 -7.04
CA THR A 259 20.89 27.53 -7.47
C THR A 259 21.12 27.49 -8.98
N GLU A 260 21.01 28.67 -9.66
CA GLU A 260 21.29 28.77 -11.11
C GLU A 260 22.68 28.24 -11.51
N ALA A 261 23.59 28.02 -10.55
CA ALA A 261 24.89 27.40 -10.74
C ALA A 261 24.76 25.87 -10.96
N ASP A 262 23.86 25.21 -10.29
CA ASP A 262 23.64 23.74 -10.38
C ASP A 262 22.97 23.34 -11.70
N GLU A 263 22.28 24.28 -12.38
CA GLU A 263 21.68 24.05 -13.70
C GLU A 263 22.67 24.17 -14.88
N LYS A 264 23.86 24.71 -14.65
CA LYS A 264 24.89 24.89 -15.68
C LYS A 264 25.93 23.78 -15.75
N GLU A 265 25.92 22.84 -14.79
CA GLU A 265 26.82 21.68 -14.78
C GLU A 265 26.15 20.37 -15.26
N LYS A 266 24.91 20.42 -15.75
CA LYS A 266 24.25 19.32 -16.46
C LYS A 266 24.17 19.64 -17.94
#